data_ddb9245a50f86b9dfed475f9fc96a368
#
_entry.id   ddb9245a50f86b9dfed475f9fc96a368
#
_cell.length_a   1.000
_cell.length_b   1.000
_cell.length_c   1.000
_cell.angle_alpha   90.00
_cell.angle_beta   90.00
_cell.angle_gamma   90.00
#
_symmetry.space_group_name_H-M   'P 1'
#
loop_
_entity.id
_entity.type
_entity.pdbx_description
1 polymer ?
#
loop_
_entity_poly.entity_id
_entity_poly.type
_entity_poly.pdbx_seq_one_letter_code
_entity_poly.pdbx_strand_id
1 'polypeptide(L)'
;TDIMKLNVEIIKTAKPKFIFKDIDRGLLETNIKAPNGKTVRMLLKLIAYKYQDTLLPEKWEIEHIFPQKWHNNYFSNISDDIIKEKIEYLGNKVPFEKKLNIQAGNGYFSKKQQEYAQSSIKIVKELANKSKYHNDWNLDNITERGVKVCEDVLSTVDEWNAEYIGMTAENTPTPEDLAAIEKYKLKGWI
;
A
#
# COMPACT_ATOMS: atom_id res chain seq x y z
N THR A 1 -22.04 8.08 -10.57
CA THR A 1 -22.93 8.70 -9.56
C THR A 1 -23.73 7.63 -8.82
N ASP A 2 -24.17 6.58 -9.51
CA ASP A 2 -25.03 5.54 -8.91
C ASP A 2 -24.24 4.51 -8.09
N ILE A 3 -22.99 4.20 -8.46
CA ILE A 3 -22.11 3.31 -7.69
C ILE A 3 -21.71 3.93 -6.36
N MET A 4 -21.45 5.24 -6.30
CA MET A 4 -21.17 5.91 -5.03
C MET A 4 -22.40 5.94 -4.12
N LYS A 5 -23.60 6.16 -4.68
CA LYS A 5 -24.85 6.08 -3.91
C LYS A 5 -25.11 4.67 -3.40
N LEU A 6 -24.86 3.65 -4.23
CA LEU A 6 -25.01 2.25 -3.85
C LEU A 6 -24.04 1.86 -2.74
N ASN A 7 -22.78 2.29 -2.81
CA ASN A 7 -21.79 2.06 -1.76
C ASN A 7 -22.19 2.74 -0.44
N VAL A 8 -22.71 3.96 -0.50
CA VAL A 8 -23.22 4.68 0.68
C VAL A 8 -24.43 3.95 1.27
N GLU A 9 -25.35 3.45 0.45
CA GLU A 9 -26.49 2.65 0.93
C GLU A 9 -26.07 1.30 1.53
N ILE A 10 -25.11 0.61 0.93
CA ILE A 10 -24.55 -0.64 1.49
C ILE A 10 -23.88 -0.38 2.84
N ILE A 11 -23.12 0.70 2.98
CA ILE A 11 -22.49 1.09 4.24
C ILE A 11 -23.54 1.47 5.29
N LYS A 12 -24.63 2.15 4.91
CA LYS A 12 -25.73 2.52 5.82
C LYS A 12 -26.55 1.34 6.29
N THR A 13 -26.72 0.31 5.47
CA THR A 13 -27.59 -0.85 5.78
C THR A 13 -26.83 -2.04 6.35
N ALA A 14 -25.55 -2.19 6.05
CA ALA A 14 -24.71 -3.18 6.70
C ALA A 14 -24.45 -2.71 8.14
N LYS A 15 -24.91 -3.47 9.14
CA LYS A 15 -24.34 -3.32 10.49
C LYS A 15 -22.82 -3.38 10.30
N PRO A 16 -22.07 -2.34 10.74
CA PRO A 16 -20.64 -2.28 10.48
C PRO A 16 -19.96 -3.48 11.14
N LYS A 17 -19.71 -4.53 10.36
CA LYS A 17 -18.83 -5.63 10.74
C LYS A 17 -17.35 -5.19 10.65
N PHE A 18 -17.09 -4.04 10.06
CA PHE A 18 -15.77 -3.47 9.86
C PHE A 18 -15.64 -2.21 10.72
N ILE A 19 -15.50 -2.37 12.01
CA ILE A 19 -14.83 -1.37 12.83
C ILE A 19 -13.34 -1.62 12.56
N PHE A 20 -12.68 -0.69 11.89
CA PHE A 20 -11.23 -0.69 11.85
C PHE A 20 -10.77 -0.57 13.31
N LYS A 21 -10.22 -1.65 13.84
CA LYS A 21 -9.56 -1.60 15.15
C LYS A 21 -8.34 -0.72 15.01
N ASP A 22 -7.98 -0.03 16.08
CA ASP A 22 -6.71 0.67 16.15
C ASP A 22 -5.59 -0.28 15.72
N ILE A 23 -4.77 0.18 14.81
CA ILE A 23 -3.62 -0.59 14.36
C ILE A 23 -2.56 -0.53 15.45
N ASP A 24 -2.15 -1.67 15.95
CA ASP A 24 -0.95 -1.77 16.79
C ASP A 24 0.28 -1.37 15.97
N ARG A 25 0.84 -0.20 16.29
CA ARG A 25 2.01 0.36 15.62
C ARG A 25 3.22 -0.58 15.70
N GLY A 26 3.48 -1.20 16.85
CA GLY A 26 4.62 -2.11 17.03
C GLY A 26 4.49 -3.37 16.19
N LEU A 27 3.28 -3.92 16.10
CA LEU A 27 2.99 -5.06 15.23
C LEU A 27 3.12 -4.68 13.74
N LEU A 28 2.67 -3.47 13.35
CA LEU A 28 2.82 -2.98 11.98
C LEU A 28 4.29 -2.82 11.62
N GLU A 29 5.10 -2.18 12.47
CA GLU A 29 6.54 -2.01 12.26
C GLU A 29 7.25 -3.37 12.12
N THR A 30 6.88 -4.36 12.93
CA THR A 30 7.40 -5.73 12.82
C THR A 30 7.05 -6.34 11.46
N ASN A 31 5.79 -6.19 11.01
CA ASN A 31 5.36 -6.71 9.71
C ASN A 31 6.01 -5.97 8.53
N ILE A 32 6.42 -4.71 8.69
CA ILE A 32 7.15 -3.97 7.67
C ILE A 32 8.58 -4.49 7.53
N LYS A 33 9.20 -4.90 8.63
CA LYS A 33 10.55 -5.49 8.65
C LYS A 33 10.59 -6.93 8.17
N ALA A 34 9.57 -7.72 8.48
CA ALA A 34 9.48 -9.13 8.10
C ALA A 34 8.09 -9.49 7.53
N PRO A 35 7.71 -8.94 6.38
CA PRO A 35 6.36 -9.09 5.84
C PRO A 35 6.15 -10.49 5.25
N ASN A 36 5.01 -11.11 5.54
CA ASN A 36 4.59 -12.31 4.81
C ASN A 36 4.07 -11.95 3.40
N GLY A 37 4.11 -12.90 2.46
CA GLY A 37 3.83 -12.64 1.05
C GLY A 37 2.42 -12.09 0.75
N LYS A 38 1.40 -12.47 1.53
CA LYS A 38 0.01 -11.95 1.37
C LYS A 38 -0.08 -10.52 1.87
N THR A 39 0.51 -10.23 3.02
CA THR A 39 0.55 -8.90 3.63
C THR A 39 1.31 -7.91 2.75
N VAL A 40 2.44 -8.31 2.15
CA VAL A 40 3.20 -7.46 1.21
C VAL A 40 2.31 -6.94 0.10
N ARG A 41 1.60 -7.82 -0.62
CA ARG A 41 0.77 -7.38 -1.75
C ARG A 41 -0.36 -6.46 -1.33
N MET A 42 -0.98 -6.71 -0.17
CA MET A 42 -2.03 -5.87 0.39
C MET A 42 -1.50 -4.48 0.73
N LEU A 43 -0.40 -4.40 1.48
CA LEU A 43 0.19 -3.12 1.89
C LEU A 43 0.70 -2.31 0.70
N LEU A 44 1.34 -2.95 -0.28
CA LEU A 44 1.79 -2.28 -1.50
C LEU A 44 0.64 -1.68 -2.31
N LYS A 45 -0.51 -2.38 -2.39
CA LYS A 45 -1.73 -1.83 -3.01
C LYS A 45 -2.25 -0.62 -2.24
N LEU A 46 -2.36 -0.74 -0.91
CA LEU A 46 -2.84 0.35 -0.06
C LEU A 46 -1.98 1.60 -0.25
N ILE A 47 -0.65 1.45 -0.19
CA ILE A 47 0.27 2.56 -0.39
C ILE A 47 0.17 3.15 -1.80
N ALA A 48 0.05 2.31 -2.83
CA ALA A 48 -0.12 2.81 -4.19
C ALA A 48 -1.39 3.65 -4.32
N TYR A 49 -2.52 3.17 -3.82
CA TYR A 49 -3.80 3.87 -3.88
C TYR A 49 -3.90 5.10 -2.96
N LYS A 50 -3.07 5.22 -1.94
CA LYS A 50 -2.93 6.49 -1.20
C LYS A 50 -2.43 7.63 -2.10
N TYR A 51 -1.61 7.33 -3.09
CA TYR A 51 -0.94 8.32 -3.94
C TYR A 51 -1.51 8.45 -5.35
N GLN A 52 -2.42 7.55 -5.77
CA GLN A 52 -3.03 7.58 -7.10
C GLN A 52 -4.46 7.05 -7.07
N ASP A 53 -5.33 7.66 -7.89
CA ASP A 53 -6.71 7.24 -8.08
C ASP A 53 -6.86 6.19 -9.21
N THR A 54 -5.84 6.06 -10.05
CA THR A 54 -5.83 5.09 -11.15
C THR A 54 -5.56 3.69 -10.64
N LEU A 55 -6.25 2.71 -11.21
CA LEU A 55 -6.05 1.31 -10.86
C LEU A 55 -4.62 0.86 -11.17
N LEU A 56 -4.10 -0.02 -10.33
CA LEU A 56 -2.85 -0.72 -10.64
C LEU A 56 -3.03 -1.56 -11.91
N PRO A 57 -1.97 -1.72 -12.71
CA PRO A 57 -1.98 -2.60 -13.87
C PRO A 57 -2.41 -4.02 -13.49
N GLU A 58 -3.16 -4.69 -14.38
CA GLU A 58 -3.65 -6.06 -14.14
C GLU A 58 -2.49 -7.02 -13.80
N LYS A 59 -1.37 -6.88 -14.50
CA LYS A 59 -0.16 -7.71 -14.32
C LYS A 59 0.97 -6.90 -13.72
N TRP A 60 1.08 -6.97 -12.40
CA TRP A 60 2.18 -6.38 -11.65
C TRP A 60 2.82 -7.40 -10.71
N GLU A 61 4.10 -7.21 -10.43
CA GLU A 61 4.93 -8.04 -9.57
C GLU A 61 5.48 -7.19 -8.42
N ILE A 62 6.02 -7.87 -7.39
CA ILE A 62 6.76 -7.19 -6.31
C ILE A 62 8.18 -6.97 -6.82
N GLU A 63 8.55 -5.72 -6.98
CA GLU A 63 9.91 -5.32 -7.32
C GLU A 63 10.71 -5.05 -6.04
N HIS A 64 11.95 -5.55 -6.00
CA HIS A 64 12.93 -5.20 -4.98
C HIS A 64 13.80 -4.07 -5.50
N ILE A 65 13.68 -2.87 -4.92
CA ILE A 65 14.40 -1.67 -5.36
C ILE A 65 15.92 -1.92 -5.26
N PHE A 66 16.41 -2.32 -4.09
CA PHE A 66 17.72 -2.95 -3.97
C PHE A 66 17.62 -4.41 -4.41
N PRO A 67 18.49 -4.88 -5.33
CA PRO A 67 18.35 -6.20 -5.96
C PRO A 67 18.56 -7.35 -4.97
N GLN A 68 17.85 -8.45 -5.17
CA GLN A 68 18.02 -9.67 -4.36
C GLN A 68 19.38 -10.36 -4.59
N LYS A 69 20.01 -10.10 -5.74
CA LYS A 69 21.36 -10.57 -6.04
C LYS A 69 22.25 -9.36 -6.24
N TRP A 70 23.24 -9.21 -5.42
CA TRP A 70 24.20 -8.08 -5.43
C TRP A 70 25.64 -8.58 -5.49
N HIS A 71 26.57 -7.70 -5.87
CA HIS A 71 27.99 -7.98 -5.79
C HIS A 71 28.54 -7.60 -4.41
N ASN A 72 29.49 -8.39 -3.88
CA ASN A 72 30.11 -8.20 -2.56
C ASN A 72 30.77 -6.82 -2.37
N ASN A 73 31.08 -6.13 -3.46
CA ASN A 73 31.68 -4.79 -3.41
C ASN A 73 30.67 -3.67 -3.11
N TYR A 74 29.36 -3.97 -3.04
CA TYR A 74 28.34 -2.95 -2.77
C TYR A 74 28.39 -2.42 -1.34
N PHE A 75 28.74 -3.28 -0.37
CA PHE A 75 28.84 -2.93 1.03
C PHE A 75 30.08 -3.57 1.62
N SER A 76 31.17 -2.81 1.65
CA SER A 76 32.49 -3.30 2.08
C SER A 76 32.59 -3.68 3.58
N ASN A 77 31.62 -3.27 4.42
CA ASN A 77 31.69 -3.41 5.88
C ASN A 77 30.40 -3.90 6.54
N ILE A 78 29.47 -4.47 5.78
CA ILE A 78 28.18 -4.96 6.28
C ILE A 78 28.09 -6.45 6.01
N SER A 79 27.65 -7.23 6.99
CA SER A 79 27.49 -8.68 6.80
C SER A 79 26.35 -8.98 5.83
N ASP A 80 26.53 -10.02 5.03
CA ASP A 80 25.53 -10.50 4.08
C ASP A 80 24.18 -10.81 4.74
N ASP A 81 24.17 -11.24 6.00
CA ASP A 81 22.95 -11.57 6.73
C ASP A 81 22.12 -10.31 7.03
N ILE A 82 22.78 -9.21 7.41
CA ILE A 82 22.12 -7.91 7.60
C ILE A 82 21.54 -7.42 6.28
N ILE A 83 22.28 -7.55 5.19
CA ILE A 83 21.82 -7.15 3.86
C ILE A 83 20.61 -7.98 3.43
N LYS A 84 20.65 -9.31 3.58
CA LYS A 84 19.54 -10.22 3.27
C LYS A 84 18.28 -9.89 4.05
N GLU A 85 18.42 -9.61 5.35
CA GLU A 85 17.30 -9.18 6.18
C GLU A 85 16.70 -7.88 5.67
N LYS A 86 17.51 -6.85 5.44
CA LYS A 86 17.08 -5.53 4.98
C LYS A 86 16.42 -5.56 3.59
N ILE A 87 16.89 -6.39 2.67
CA ILE A 87 16.30 -6.54 1.34
C ILE A 87 14.83 -6.95 1.42
N GLU A 88 14.48 -7.76 2.43
CA GLU A 88 13.11 -8.24 2.61
C GLU A 88 12.17 -7.22 3.26
N TYR A 89 12.69 -6.11 3.81
CA TYR A 89 11.84 -5.04 4.34
C TYR A 89 10.89 -4.49 3.29
N LEU A 90 9.68 -4.14 3.71
CA LEU A 90 8.68 -3.53 2.84
C LEU A 90 9.17 -2.20 2.25
N GLY A 91 10.06 -1.50 2.97
CA GLY A 91 10.76 -0.31 2.47
C GLY A 91 11.54 -0.54 1.19
N ASN A 92 11.96 -1.78 0.91
CA ASN A 92 12.65 -2.16 -0.32
C ASN A 92 11.71 -2.65 -1.43
N LYS A 93 10.40 -2.64 -1.23
CA LYS A 93 9.45 -3.27 -2.16
C LYS A 93 8.45 -2.26 -2.73
N VAL A 94 8.14 -2.40 -4.02
CA VAL A 94 7.09 -1.63 -4.71
C VAL A 94 6.30 -2.54 -5.65
N PRO A 95 5.03 -2.20 -5.95
CA PRO A 95 4.32 -2.84 -7.05
C PRO A 95 4.90 -2.30 -8.36
N PHE A 96 5.23 -3.17 -9.30
CA PHE A 96 5.81 -2.76 -10.57
C PHE A 96 5.21 -3.55 -11.73
N GLU A 97 4.99 -2.91 -12.88
CA GLU A 97 4.48 -3.57 -14.07
C GLU A 97 5.36 -4.76 -14.45
N LYS A 98 4.75 -5.92 -14.64
CA LYS A 98 5.50 -7.15 -14.91
C LYS A 98 6.53 -7.01 -16.04
N LYS A 99 6.17 -6.34 -17.14
CA LYS A 99 7.08 -6.14 -18.28
C LYS A 99 8.30 -5.30 -17.89
N LEU A 100 8.08 -4.16 -17.22
CA LEU A 100 9.15 -3.27 -16.78
C LEU A 100 10.01 -3.92 -15.69
N ASN A 101 9.39 -4.71 -14.80
CA ASN A 101 10.11 -5.46 -13.78
C ASN A 101 11.09 -6.47 -14.38
N ILE A 102 10.68 -7.18 -15.44
CA ILE A 102 11.57 -8.09 -16.17
C ILE A 102 12.74 -7.33 -16.81
N GLN A 103 12.50 -6.14 -17.38
CA GLN A 103 13.53 -5.31 -17.99
C GLN A 103 14.52 -4.74 -16.96
N ALA A 104 14.02 -4.31 -15.80
CA ALA A 104 14.83 -3.84 -14.68
C ALA A 104 15.74 -4.95 -14.11
N GLY A 105 15.18 -6.16 -13.95
CA GLY A 105 15.89 -7.35 -13.47
C GLY A 105 16.63 -7.09 -12.15
N ASN A 106 17.81 -7.72 -11.97
CA ASN A 106 18.71 -7.47 -10.84
C ASN A 106 19.68 -6.30 -11.09
N GLY A 107 19.27 -5.32 -11.90
CA GLY A 107 20.07 -4.15 -12.18
C GLY A 107 20.31 -3.28 -10.95
N TYR A 108 21.38 -2.47 -11.00
CA TYR A 108 21.63 -1.40 -10.02
C TYR A 108 20.52 -0.36 -10.07
N PHE A 109 20.34 0.38 -8.99
CA PHE A 109 19.27 1.37 -8.88
C PHE A 109 19.29 2.38 -10.03
N SER A 110 20.45 2.91 -10.39
CA SER A 110 20.59 3.85 -11.51
C SER A 110 20.12 3.29 -12.86
N LYS A 111 20.29 1.98 -13.09
CA LYS A 111 19.76 1.28 -14.27
C LYS A 111 18.25 1.10 -14.16
N LYS A 112 17.76 0.68 -13.00
CA LYS A 112 16.32 0.49 -12.75
C LYS A 112 15.53 1.79 -12.86
N GLN A 113 16.13 2.95 -12.52
CA GLN A 113 15.50 4.26 -12.65
C GLN A 113 15.01 4.57 -14.07
N GLN A 114 15.65 4.00 -15.09
CA GLN A 114 15.21 4.16 -16.49
C GLN A 114 13.85 3.48 -16.72
N GLU A 115 13.66 2.30 -16.12
CA GLU A 115 12.41 1.55 -16.20
C GLU A 115 11.34 2.16 -15.27
N TYR A 116 11.73 2.62 -14.07
CA TYR A 116 10.83 3.32 -13.15
C TYR A 116 10.24 4.59 -13.76
N ALA A 117 10.98 5.31 -14.58
CA ALA A 117 10.48 6.49 -15.28
C ALA A 117 9.32 6.19 -16.23
N GLN A 118 9.23 4.96 -16.74
CA GLN A 118 8.20 4.50 -17.65
C GLN A 118 6.93 3.98 -16.93
N SER A 119 7.01 3.80 -15.60
CA SER A 119 5.90 3.26 -14.82
C SER A 119 4.66 4.15 -14.85
N SER A 120 3.50 3.54 -14.92
CA SER A 120 2.21 4.20 -14.68
C SER A 120 1.89 4.33 -13.19
N ILE A 121 2.62 3.60 -12.33
CA ILE A 121 2.43 3.60 -10.89
C ILE A 121 3.20 4.77 -10.29
N LYS A 122 2.47 5.72 -9.69
CA LYS A 122 3.02 7.00 -9.23
C LYS A 122 4.18 6.84 -8.25
N ILE A 123 4.05 5.96 -7.25
CA ILE A 123 5.11 5.72 -6.25
C ILE A 123 6.35 5.05 -6.82
N VAL A 124 6.23 4.34 -7.93
CA VAL A 124 7.37 3.76 -8.67
C VAL A 124 8.03 4.83 -9.53
N LYS A 125 7.23 5.59 -10.28
CA LYS A 125 7.73 6.69 -11.11
C LYS A 125 8.51 7.71 -10.30
N GLU A 126 8.13 7.94 -9.04
CA GLU A 126 8.86 8.83 -8.12
C GLU A 126 10.28 8.36 -7.84
N LEU A 127 10.55 7.05 -7.84
CA LEU A 127 11.91 6.51 -7.65
C LEU A 127 12.88 6.89 -8.79
N ALA A 128 12.35 7.28 -9.95
CA ALA A 128 13.14 7.79 -11.05
C ALA A 128 13.59 9.25 -10.85
N ASN A 129 13.11 9.95 -9.82
CA ASN A 129 13.48 11.32 -9.52
C ASN A 129 14.91 11.40 -8.97
N LYS A 130 15.86 11.72 -9.87
CA LYS A 130 17.30 11.80 -9.53
C LYS A 130 17.64 12.92 -8.55
N SER A 131 16.83 13.97 -8.48
CA SER A 131 17.03 15.04 -7.48
C SER A 131 16.77 14.56 -6.07
N LYS A 132 15.88 13.58 -5.91
CA LYS A 132 15.52 13.01 -4.60
C LYS A 132 16.38 11.80 -4.22
N TYR A 133 16.61 10.90 -5.16
CA TYR A 133 17.23 9.59 -4.87
C TYR A 133 18.62 9.43 -5.50
N HIS A 134 19.12 10.46 -6.21
CA HIS A 134 20.36 10.37 -6.94
C HIS A 134 20.45 9.11 -7.83
N ASN A 135 21.57 8.40 -7.79
CA ASN A 135 21.78 7.17 -8.55
C ASN A 135 21.99 5.94 -7.64
N ASP A 136 21.70 6.09 -6.35
CA ASP A 136 21.97 5.07 -5.35
C ASP A 136 20.73 4.76 -4.50
N TRP A 137 20.65 3.52 -4.04
CA TRP A 137 19.65 3.03 -3.12
C TRP A 137 20.32 2.11 -2.11
N ASN A 138 20.49 2.59 -0.90
CA ASN A 138 21.24 1.92 0.16
C ASN A 138 20.31 1.42 1.28
N LEU A 139 20.90 0.84 2.33
CA LEU A 139 20.16 0.27 3.45
C LEU A 139 19.44 1.34 4.31
N ASP A 140 19.96 2.57 4.33
CA ASP A 140 19.32 3.68 5.02
C ASP A 140 18.06 4.10 4.28
N ASN A 141 18.11 4.20 2.95
CA ASN A 141 16.93 4.48 2.13
C ASN A 141 15.82 3.43 2.33
N ILE A 142 16.19 2.15 2.48
CA ILE A 142 15.25 1.08 2.79
C ILE A 142 14.57 1.32 4.15
N THR A 143 15.37 1.69 5.14
CA THR A 143 14.88 1.92 6.50
C THR A 143 13.97 3.15 6.57
N GLU A 144 14.41 4.28 6.01
CA GLU A 144 13.63 5.53 5.94
C GLU A 144 12.31 5.33 5.21
N ARG A 145 12.36 4.64 4.07
CA ARG A 145 11.13 4.31 3.35
C ARG A 145 10.23 3.35 4.12
N GLY A 146 10.79 2.42 4.89
CA GLY A 146 10.02 1.55 5.79
C GLY A 146 9.25 2.33 6.84
N VAL A 147 9.87 3.35 7.46
CA VAL A 147 9.20 4.27 8.39
C VAL A 147 8.08 5.03 7.69
N LYS A 148 8.35 5.59 6.51
CA LYS A 148 7.33 6.28 5.72
C LYS A 148 6.14 5.38 5.37
N VAL A 149 6.39 4.15 4.99
CA VAL A 149 5.34 3.15 4.72
C VAL A 149 4.48 2.91 5.95
N CYS A 150 5.08 2.83 7.14
CA CYS A 150 4.34 2.70 8.40
C CYS A 150 3.40 3.88 8.62
N GLU A 151 3.90 5.11 8.50
CA GLU A 151 3.10 6.34 8.66
C GLU A 151 1.98 6.42 7.60
N ASP A 152 2.29 6.06 6.36
CA ASP A 152 1.30 6.06 5.27
C ASP A 152 0.14 5.08 5.54
N VAL A 153 0.43 3.89 6.08
CA VAL A 153 -0.59 2.91 6.47
C VAL A 153 -1.44 3.44 7.61
N LEU A 154 -0.82 3.95 8.67
CA LEU A 154 -1.52 4.48 9.84
C LEU A 154 -2.43 5.64 9.43
N SER A 155 -1.90 6.65 8.73
CA SER A 155 -2.70 7.81 8.32
C SER A 155 -3.85 7.43 7.37
N THR A 156 -3.65 6.46 6.48
CA THR A 156 -4.73 5.99 5.60
C THR A 156 -5.87 5.35 6.37
N VAL A 157 -5.56 4.56 7.39
CA VAL A 157 -6.58 3.92 8.23
C VAL A 157 -7.28 4.97 9.11
N ASP A 158 -6.54 5.94 9.63
CA ASP A 158 -7.12 7.06 10.40
C ASP A 158 -8.06 7.92 9.53
N GLU A 159 -7.66 8.22 8.29
CA GLU A 159 -8.49 8.92 7.31
C GLU A 159 -9.79 8.14 7.03
N TRP A 160 -9.71 6.84 6.81
CA TRP A 160 -10.88 5.99 6.58
C TRP A 160 -11.78 5.89 7.81
N ASN A 161 -11.21 5.79 9.02
CA ASN A 161 -11.97 5.77 10.25
C ASN A 161 -12.71 7.11 10.47
N ALA A 162 -12.04 8.25 10.22
CA ALA A 162 -12.65 9.58 10.34
C ALA A 162 -13.79 9.75 9.32
N GLU A 163 -13.59 9.35 8.07
CA GLU A 163 -14.61 9.39 7.02
C GLU A 163 -15.80 8.51 7.38
N TYR A 164 -15.56 7.30 7.88
CA TYR A 164 -16.60 6.37 8.31
C TYR A 164 -17.40 6.91 9.49
N ILE A 165 -16.74 7.49 10.50
CA ILE A 165 -17.41 8.11 11.66
C ILE A 165 -18.25 9.30 11.19
N GLY A 166 -17.72 10.15 10.28
CA GLY A 166 -18.48 11.26 9.68
C GLY A 166 -19.74 10.77 8.95
N MET A 167 -19.59 9.73 8.11
CA MET A 167 -20.73 9.13 7.41
C MET A 167 -21.77 8.54 8.35
N THR A 168 -21.36 7.93 9.47
CA THR A 168 -22.31 7.37 10.45
C THR A 168 -22.95 8.42 11.33
N ALA A 169 -22.26 9.53 11.64
CA ALA A 169 -22.80 10.63 12.44
C ALA A 169 -23.82 11.49 11.67
N GLU A 170 -23.58 11.74 10.39
CA GLU A 170 -24.50 12.46 9.50
C GLU A 170 -25.73 11.62 9.10
N ASN A 171 -25.67 10.33 9.24
CA ASN A 171 -26.65 9.39 8.76
C ASN A 171 -27.23 8.49 9.87
N THR A 172 -27.59 9.08 11.02
CA THR A 172 -28.52 8.42 11.93
C THR A 172 -29.79 8.14 11.14
N PRO A 173 -30.20 6.85 10.94
CA PRO A 173 -31.37 6.53 10.13
C PRO A 173 -32.58 7.30 10.65
N THR A 174 -33.24 8.02 9.77
CA THR A 174 -34.50 8.66 10.10
C THR A 174 -35.55 7.60 10.45
N PRO A 175 -36.60 7.92 11.18
CA PRO A 175 -37.69 6.96 11.42
C PRO A 175 -38.27 6.36 10.14
N GLU A 176 -38.21 7.11 9.02
CA GLU A 176 -38.64 6.67 7.68
C GLU A 176 -37.66 5.66 7.08
N ASP A 177 -36.35 5.86 7.26
CA ASP A 177 -35.32 4.91 6.84
C ASP A 177 -35.44 3.58 7.62
N LEU A 178 -35.70 3.66 8.92
CA LEU A 178 -35.91 2.48 9.75
C LEU A 178 -37.16 1.71 9.34
N ALA A 179 -38.25 2.40 9.00
CA ALA A 179 -39.49 1.78 8.50
C ALA A 179 -39.27 1.11 7.13
N ALA A 180 -38.46 1.75 6.25
CA ALA A 180 -38.09 1.17 4.97
C ALA A 180 -37.23 -0.10 5.13
N ILE A 181 -36.26 -0.08 6.03
CA ILE A 181 -35.40 -1.24 6.36
C ILE A 181 -36.23 -2.40 6.88
N GLU A 182 -37.18 -2.13 7.75
CA GLU A 182 -38.08 -3.14 8.32
C GLU A 182 -38.99 -3.77 7.25
N LYS A 183 -39.49 -2.95 6.32
CA LYS A 183 -40.27 -3.40 5.15
C LYS A 183 -39.46 -4.29 4.21
N TYR A 184 -38.16 -4.00 4.01
CA TYR A 184 -37.26 -4.82 3.19
C TYR A 184 -36.92 -6.15 3.87
N LYS A 185 -36.73 -6.16 5.20
CA LYS A 185 -36.55 -7.37 5.99
C LYS A 185 -37.78 -8.30 5.93
N LEU A 186 -38.97 -7.72 6.06
CA LEU A 186 -40.22 -8.48 5.95
C LEU A 186 -40.43 -9.09 4.56
N LYS A 187 -39.83 -8.53 3.52
CA LYS A 187 -39.86 -9.05 2.14
C LYS A 187 -38.73 -10.05 1.85
N GLY A 188 -37.84 -10.30 2.79
CA GLY A 188 -36.67 -11.19 2.60
C GLY A 188 -35.64 -10.67 1.58
N TRP A 189 -35.62 -9.34 1.36
CA TRP A 189 -34.68 -8.73 0.42
C TRP A 189 -33.33 -8.37 1.09
N ILE A 190 -33.27 -8.31 2.41
CA ILE A 190 -32.07 -8.12 3.24
C ILE A 190 -32.18 -8.94 4.54
#